data_f78d79d81e2b7f21b47671402be51473
#
_entry.id   f78d79d81e2b7f21b47671402be51473
#
_cell.length_a   1.000
_cell.length_b   1.000
_cell.length_c   1.000
_cell.angle_alpha   90.00
_cell.angle_beta   90.00
_cell.angle_gamma   90.00
#
_symmetry.space_group_name_H-M   'P 1'
#
loop_
_entity.id
_entity.type
_entity.pdbx_description
1 polymer ?
#
loop_
_entity_poly.entity_id
_entity_poly.type
_entity_poly.pdbx_seq_one_letter_code
_entity_poly.pdbx_strand_id
1 'polypeptide(L)'
;MATTAAQEYRQFIGGDWVAAGDGGTYEDNDPFTGDVFATAAAGGADDARRAVDAAATAFPAWSQTPPAERQRIFLKAADILEARQMEVVELLARETGCSFGFGMFQSIFVPNLFRQAAALAYAPLGQVIPSDTGAFAMGIRRPVGVVGAFAPWNAALILSARSIAAALALGNAVVLKPSEWSPFSGGLLWGEIFAAAGLPAGVLNIVTHAPGAAAPIGDVLIEHPAVRRLNFTGSSEVGRIIGEAAGRQLKRVVLELGGHNPLIVLDDADLEYAVNASSFGAYLHQGQICMSTRRIYVERPVADEFIRRLAAKTQTLKVGDPKEHDTVIGPLINEQALATVKGRVEQAVAAGAKVLAGGEAVGPCFQATLLTDVPEDSEFAMHETFGPVAAVEIVDSAQQAVEKANRTSYGLSAGIITTDRDRGFSLAQSIDAGIVHVNDQTVADEPQMPFGGVKSSGFGRFGGQAVVDEFTELRWVTIRSESHPFPF
;
A
#
# COMPACT_ATOMS: atom_id res chain seq x y z
N MET A 1 -10.43 22.40 31.78
CA MET A 1 -10.73 21.38 30.76
C MET A 1 -10.26 20.06 31.33
N ALA A 2 -11.14 19.08 31.51
CA ALA A 2 -10.72 17.77 31.99
C ALA A 2 -9.89 17.12 30.88
N THR A 3 -8.62 16.85 31.16
CA THR A 3 -7.79 15.97 30.32
C THR A 3 -8.45 14.59 30.33
N THR A 4 -9.17 14.26 29.27
CA THR A 4 -9.53 12.86 28.99
C THR A 4 -8.22 12.09 28.96
N ALA A 5 -8.09 11.06 29.80
CA ALA A 5 -6.91 10.20 29.76
C ALA A 5 -6.71 9.69 28.32
N ALA A 6 -5.48 9.71 27.83
CA ALA A 6 -5.16 9.21 26.51
C ALA A 6 -5.62 7.75 26.40
N GLN A 7 -6.21 7.39 25.27
CA GLN A 7 -6.69 6.03 25.02
C GLN A 7 -5.52 5.06 24.98
N GLU A 8 -5.59 3.91 25.67
CA GLU A 8 -4.57 2.87 25.66
C GLU A 8 -4.90 1.81 24.59
N TYR A 9 -4.04 1.65 23.60
CA TYR A 9 -4.14 0.62 22.57
C TYR A 9 -3.28 -0.60 22.94
N ARG A 10 -3.91 -1.77 23.00
CA ARG A 10 -3.25 -3.04 23.29
C ARG A 10 -3.09 -3.85 22.02
N GLN A 11 -2.12 -4.76 21.98
CA GLN A 11 -1.95 -5.72 20.91
C GLN A 11 -3.13 -6.70 20.85
N PHE A 12 -3.42 -7.23 19.67
CA PHE A 12 -4.46 -8.24 19.47
C PHE A 12 -3.82 -9.60 19.16
N ILE A 13 -3.75 -10.50 20.13
CA ILE A 13 -3.07 -11.80 20.01
C ILE A 13 -3.96 -12.92 20.54
N GLY A 14 -4.18 -13.96 19.72
CA GLY A 14 -4.98 -15.10 20.09
C GLY A 14 -6.47 -14.82 20.29
N GLY A 15 -6.95 -13.66 19.85
CA GLY A 15 -8.32 -13.18 20.05
C GLY A 15 -8.49 -12.26 21.27
N ASP A 16 -7.43 -12.01 22.02
CA ASP A 16 -7.43 -11.18 23.23
C ASP A 16 -6.64 -9.88 23.03
N TRP A 17 -7.06 -8.84 23.75
CA TRP A 17 -6.34 -7.56 23.84
C TRP A 17 -5.31 -7.63 24.97
N VAL A 18 -4.02 -7.63 24.60
CA VAL A 18 -2.91 -7.86 25.55
C VAL A 18 -1.93 -6.69 25.55
N ALA A 19 -1.33 -6.38 26.71
CA ALA A 19 -0.22 -5.47 26.79
C ALA A 19 1.04 -6.08 26.13
N ALA A 20 2.06 -5.25 25.86
CA ALA A 20 3.39 -5.75 25.49
C ALA A 20 3.95 -6.65 26.59
N GLY A 21 4.71 -7.67 26.22
CA GLY A 21 5.25 -8.67 27.16
C GLY A 21 6.12 -8.08 28.25
N ASP A 22 6.80 -6.97 27.99
CA ASP A 22 7.61 -6.20 28.95
C ASP A 22 6.83 -5.02 29.60
N GLY A 23 5.56 -4.81 29.22
CA GLY A 23 4.72 -3.70 29.67
C GLY A 23 5.04 -2.36 29.02
N GLY A 24 5.91 -2.33 28.01
CA GLY A 24 6.28 -1.11 27.29
C GLY A 24 5.11 -0.50 26.50
N THR A 25 5.08 0.83 26.43
CA THR A 25 4.13 1.60 25.62
C THR A 25 4.87 2.74 24.90
N TYR A 26 4.23 3.28 23.85
CA TYR A 26 4.72 4.49 23.17
C TYR A 26 3.54 5.41 22.83
N GLU A 27 3.84 6.68 22.61
CA GLU A 27 2.86 7.72 22.32
C GLU A 27 2.47 7.69 20.84
N ASP A 28 1.17 7.86 20.58
CA ASP A 28 0.58 8.06 19.27
C ASP A 28 0.13 9.52 19.16
N ASN A 29 0.77 10.25 18.25
CA ASN A 29 0.69 11.70 18.17
C ASN A 29 -0.05 12.15 16.91
N ASP A 30 -0.91 13.17 17.05
CA ASP A 30 -1.51 13.87 15.91
C ASP A 30 -0.41 14.66 15.17
N PRO A 31 -0.09 14.34 13.89
CA PRO A 31 1.02 14.98 13.18
C PRO A 31 0.76 16.45 12.84
N PHE A 32 -0.49 16.93 12.96
CA PHE A 32 -0.82 18.34 12.74
C PHE A 32 -0.65 19.18 13.99
N THR A 33 -1.11 18.71 15.15
CA THR A 33 -1.04 19.47 16.41
C THR A 33 0.17 19.12 17.26
N GLY A 34 0.75 17.93 17.09
CA GLY A 34 1.78 17.36 17.95
C GLY A 34 1.25 16.79 19.26
N ASP A 35 -0.06 16.83 19.50
CA ASP A 35 -0.66 16.34 20.73
C ASP A 35 -0.69 14.81 20.78
N VAL A 36 -0.37 14.24 21.93
CA VAL A 36 -0.59 12.81 22.21
C VAL A 36 -2.08 12.56 22.38
N PHE A 37 -2.67 11.73 21.53
CA PHE A 37 -4.08 11.38 21.66
C PHE A 37 -4.30 9.92 22.12
N ALA A 38 -3.29 9.08 22.01
CA ALA A 38 -3.32 7.71 22.48
C ALA A 38 -1.93 7.21 22.89
N THR A 39 -1.90 6.05 23.56
CA THR A 39 -0.67 5.27 23.77
C THR A 39 -0.88 3.88 23.23
N ALA A 40 0.12 3.30 22.59
CA ALA A 40 0.06 1.94 22.04
C ALA A 40 1.09 1.03 22.71
N ALA A 41 0.81 -0.27 22.75
CA ALA A 41 1.73 -1.26 23.29
C ALA A 41 3.02 -1.35 22.44
N ALA A 42 4.18 -1.29 23.08
CA ALA A 42 5.50 -1.41 22.45
C ALA A 42 5.95 -2.87 22.42
N GLY A 43 5.30 -3.70 21.57
CA GLY A 43 5.61 -5.11 21.41
C GLY A 43 7.01 -5.39 20.89
N GLY A 44 7.49 -6.60 21.15
CA GLY A 44 8.81 -7.08 20.78
C GLY A 44 8.79 -8.49 20.16
N ALA A 45 9.97 -9.11 20.11
CA ALA A 45 10.14 -10.44 19.52
C ALA A 45 9.29 -11.52 20.19
N ASP A 46 9.13 -11.46 21.52
CA ASP A 46 8.35 -12.47 22.26
C ASP A 46 6.85 -12.33 21.98
N ASP A 47 6.35 -11.11 21.79
CA ASP A 47 4.97 -10.85 21.36
C ASP A 47 4.73 -11.39 19.96
N ALA A 48 5.68 -11.19 19.05
CA ALA A 48 5.61 -11.72 17.69
C ALA A 48 5.62 -13.26 17.69
N ARG A 49 6.44 -13.91 18.53
CA ARG A 49 6.43 -15.38 18.68
C ARG A 49 5.07 -15.87 19.16
N ARG A 50 4.51 -15.25 20.23
CA ARG A 50 3.16 -15.58 20.74
C ARG A 50 2.10 -15.43 19.67
N ALA A 51 2.17 -14.37 18.86
CA ALA A 51 1.24 -14.12 17.76
C ALA A 51 1.36 -15.19 16.66
N VAL A 52 2.58 -15.59 16.29
CA VAL A 52 2.81 -16.66 15.29
C VAL A 52 2.34 -18.02 15.83
N ASP A 53 2.58 -18.34 17.10
CA ASP A 53 2.13 -19.58 17.72
C ASP A 53 0.59 -19.65 17.78
N ALA A 54 -0.08 -18.55 18.13
CA ALA A 54 -1.54 -18.43 18.07
C ALA A 54 -2.07 -18.64 16.65
N ALA A 55 -1.44 -18.01 15.65
CA ALA A 55 -1.79 -18.17 14.24
C ALA A 55 -1.60 -19.62 13.76
N ALA A 56 -0.49 -20.26 14.13
CA ALA A 56 -0.18 -21.65 13.79
C ALA A 56 -1.19 -22.63 14.41
N THR A 57 -1.65 -22.36 15.63
CA THR A 57 -2.67 -23.15 16.32
C THR A 57 -4.05 -22.99 15.69
N ALA A 58 -4.43 -21.80 15.25
CA ALA A 58 -5.73 -21.52 14.63
C ALA A 58 -5.82 -22.00 13.17
N PHE A 59 -4.72 -22.01 12.44
CA PHE A 59 -4.66 -22.28 11.01
C PHE A 59 -5.32 -23.59 10.57
N PRO A 60 -5.08 -24.78 11.19
CA PRO A 60 -5.65 -26.03 10.72
C PRO A 60 -7.19 -26.01 10.64
N ALA A 61 -7.85 -25.47 11.65
CA ALA A 61 -9.32 -25.35 11.68
C ALA A 61 -9.80 -24.31 10.66
N TRP A 62 -9.17 -23.14 10.62
CA TRP A 62 -9.55 -22.06 9.71
C TRP A 62 -9.38 -22.47 8.23
N SER A 63 -8.30 -23.17 7.88
CA SER A 63 -8.04 -23.63 6.52
C SER A 63 -9.12 -24.58 5.98
N GLN A 64 -9.87 -25.23 6.86
CA GLN A 64 -10.96 -26.15 6.54
C GLN A 64 -12.35 -25.51 6.68
N THR A 65 -12.42 -24.26 7.14
CA THR A 65 -13.69 -23.51 7.28
C THR A 65 -14.37 -23.40 5.91
N PRO A 66 -15.66 -23.72 5.80
CA PRO A 66 -16.39 -23.66 4.54
C PRO A 66 -16.31 -22.25 3.90
N PRO A 67 -16.21 -22.17 2.56
CA PRO A 67 -16.16 -20.89 1.85
C PRO A 67 -17.31 -19.93 2.23
N ALA A 68 -18.53 -20.43 2.39
CA ALA A 68 -19.69 -19.63 2.77
C ALA A 68 -19.51 -18.92 4.14
N GLU A 69 -18.85 -19.58 5.08
CA GLU A 69 -18.60 -18.97 6.39
C GLU A 69 -17.50 -17.89 6.32
N ARG A 70 -16.41 -18.17 5.61
CA ARG A 70 -15.38 -17.16 5.35
C ARG A 70 -15.96 -15.93 4.64
N GLN A 71 -16.77 -16.16 3.60
CA GLN A 71 -17.47 -15.09 2.88
C GLN A 71 -18.36 -14.25 3.81
N ARG A 72 -19.17 -14.92 4.66
CA ARG A 72 -20.06 -14.25 5.61
C ARG A 72 -19.31 -13.32 6.57
N ILE A 73 -18.15 -13.75 7.06
CA ILE A 73 -17.29 -12.95 7.96
C ILE A 73 -16.81 -11.68 7.24
N PHE A 74 -16.33 -11.79 6.00
CA PHE A 74 -15.86 -10.64 5.24
C PHE A 74 -16.98 -9.66 4.87
N LEU A 75 -18.16 -10.15 4.48
CA LEU A 75 -19.31 -9.29 4.22
C LEU A 75 -19.72 -8.53 5.48
N LYS A 76 -19.77 -9.21 6.63
CA LYS A 76 -20.07 -8.57 7.92
C LYS A 76 -18.99 -7.57 8.34
N ALA A 77 -17.71 -7.85 8.10
CA ALA A 77 -16.62 -6.92 8.35
C ALA A 77 -16.74 -5.64 7.48
N ALA A 78 -17.15 -5.79 6.22
CA ALA A 78 -17.44 -4.66 5.35
C ALA A 78 -18.58 -3.77 5.90
N ASP A 79 -19.69 -4.39 6.31
CA ASP A 79 -20.85 -3.66 6.85
C ASP A 79 -20.51 -2.94 8.16
N ILE A 80 -19.72 -3.57 9.05
CA ILE A 80 -19.26 -2.94 10.31
C ILE A 80 -18.39 -1.73 10.01
N LEU A 81 -17.47 -1.82 9.03
CA LEU A 81 -16.60 -0.71 8.67
C LEU A 81 -17.40 0.45 8.05
N GLU A 82 -18.35 0.17 7.17
CA GLU A 82 -19.24 1.20 6.60
C GLU A 82 -20.05 1.93 7.68
N ALA A 83 -20.56 1.21 8.69
CA ALA A 83 -21.28 1.81 9.79
C ALA A 83 -20.40 2.75 10.66
N ARG A 84 -19.07 2.58 10.63
CA ARG A 84 -18.09 3.39 11.38
C ARG A 84 -17.33 4.39 10.49
N GLN A 85 -17.83 4.67 9.30
CA GLN A 85 -17.12 5.46 8.26
C GLN A 85 -16.55 6.78 8.81
N MET A 86 -17.37 7.62 9.44
CA MET A 86 -16.93 8.93 9.91
C MET A 86 -15.96 8.86 11.08
N GLU A 87 -16.13 7.87 11.97
CA GLU A 87 -15.17 7.59 13.04
C GLU A 87 -13.78 7.26 12.49
N VAL A 88 -13.75 6.43 11.43
CA VAL A 88 -12.49 6.02 10.78
C VAL A 88 -11.85 7.19 10.04
N VAL A 89 -12.63 8.06 9.40
CA VAL A 89 -12.12 9.27 8.74
C VAL A 89 -11.48 10.23 9.75
N GLU A 90 -12.12 10.45 10.90
CA GLU A 90 -11.57 11.27 11.97
C GLU A 90 -10.28 10.66 12.56
N LEU A 91 -10.28 9.35 12.77
CA LEU A 91 -9.10 8.62 13.23
C LEU A 91 -7.92 8.77 12.28
N LEU A 92 -8.13 8.55 10.98
CA LEU A 92 -7.09 8.70 9.95
C LEU A 92 -6.51 10.13 9.90
N ALA A 93 -7.36 11.16 10.08
CA ALA A 93 -6.90 12.54 10.12
C ALA A 93 -5.99 12.78 11.32
N ARG A 94 -6.33 12.23 12.49
CA ARG A 94 -5.58 12.38 13.75
C ARG A 94 -4.29 11.56 13.79
N GLU A 95 -4.33 10.33 13.27
CA GLU A 95 -3.19 9.40 13.38
C GLU A 95 -2.16 9.61 12.27
N THR A 96 -2.62 9.95 11.04
CA THR A 96 -1.74 10.02 9.87
C THR A 96 -1.74 11.36 9.15
N GLY A 97 -2.46 12.35 9.63
CA GLY A 97 -2.63 13.63 8.92
C GLY A 97 -3.39 13.50 7.60
N CYS A 98 -4.15 12.44 7.44
CA CYS A 98 -4.92 12.17 6.24
C CYS A 98 -6.00 13.22 6.03
N SER A 99 -6.04 13.87 4.87
CA SER A 99 -7.08 14.84 4.54
C SER A 99 -8.46 14.18 4.51
N PHE A 100 -9.51 14.96 4.81
CA PHE A 100 -10.89 14.46 4.84
C PHE A 100 -11.27 13.70 3.55
N GLY A 101 -10.97 14.24 2.38
CA GLY A 101 -11.28 13.62 1.09
C GLY A 101 -10.61 12.26 0.89
N PHE A 102 -9.33 12.12 1.30
CA PHE A 102 -8.62 10.85 1.19
C PHE A 102 -9.08 9.86 2.27
N GLY A 103 -9.42 10.32 3.48
CA GLY A 103 -10.03 9.49 4.51
C GLY A 103 -11.37 8.90 4.06
N MET A 104 -12.21 9.72 3.41
CA MET A 104 -13.48 9.26 2.79
C MET A 104 -13.22 8.22 1.71
N PHE A 105 -12.24 8.44 0.82
CA PHE A 105 -11.88 7.47 -0.20
C PHE A 105 -11.47 6.12 0.42
N GLN A 106 -10.57 6.12 1.41
CA GLN A 106 -10.14 4.90 2.10
C GLN A 106 -11.32 4.16 2.76
N SER A 107 -12.22 4.89 3.42
CA SER A 107 -13.37 4.32 4.13
C SER A 107 -14.45 3.75 3.20
N ILE A 108 -14.49 4.16 1.94
CA ILE A 108 -15.35 3.59 0.88
C ILE A 108 -14.64 2.41 0.19
N PHE A 109 -13.35 2.53 -0.05
CA PHE A 109 -12.55 1.55 -0.77
C PHE A 109 -12.45 0.21 0.01
N VAL A 110 -12.18 0.26 1.32
CA VAL A 110 -11.90 -0.95 2.09
C VAL A 110 -13.10 -1.88 2.28
N PRO A 111 -14.34 -1.40 2.51
CA PRO A 111 -15.51 -2.28 2.45
C PRO A 111 -15.62 -3.02 1.11
N ASN A 112 -15.34 -2.36 -0.01
CA ASN A 112 -15.34 -2.99 -1.32
C ASN A 112 -14.18 -4.00 -1.48
N LEU A 113 -13.01 -3.73 -0.91
CA LEU A 113 -11.91 -4.68 -0.83
C LEU A 113 -12.31 -5.94 -0.03
N PHE A 114 -13.04 -5.79 1.07
CA PHE A 114 -13.55 -6.92 1.84
C PHE A 114 -14.63 -7.71 1.09
N ARG A 115 -15.51 -7.04 0.33
CA ARG A 115 -16.47 -7.72 -0.55
C ARG A 115 -15.77 -8.49 -1.67
N GLN A 116 -14.69 -7.94 -2.24
CA GLN A 116 -13.85 -8.64 -3.19
C GLN A 116 -13.14 -9.85 -2.54
N ALA A 117 -12.61 -9.71 -1.33
CA ALA A 117 -12.04 -10.80 -0.56
C ALA A 117 -13.08 -11.89 -0.23
N ALA A 118 -14.33 -11.51 0.08
CA ALA A 118 -15.43 -12.44 0.26
C ALA A 118 -15.69 -13.31 -0.99
N ALA A 119 -15.52 -12.75 -2.19
CA ALA A 119 -15.61 -13.49 -3.43
C ALA A 119 -14.44 -14.47 -3.61
N LEU A 120 -13.23 -14.12 -3.15
CA LEU A 120 -12.04 -14.99 -3.19
C LEU A 120 -12.20 -16.27 -2.36
N ALA A 121 -13.10 -16.31 -1.38
CA ALA A 121 -13.41 -17.53 -0.63
C ALA A 121 -13.89 -18.68 -1.55
N TYR A 122 -14.45 -18.33 -2.70
CA TYR A 122 -14.89 -19.25 -3.76
C TYR A 122 -13.94 -19.31 -4.96
N ALA A 123 -12.71 -18.81 -4.83
CA ALA A 123 -11.72 -18.92 -5.90
C ALA A 123 -11.54 -20.39 -6.32
N PRO A 124 -11.36 -20.68 -7.62
CA PRO A 124 -11.16 -22.06 -8.10
C PRO A 124 -10.03 -22.77 -7.36
N LEU A 125 -10.32 -23.93 -6.80
CA LEU A 125 -9.34 -24.73 -6.05
C LEU A 125 -8.25 -25.34 -6.93
N GLY A 126 -8.43 -25.36 -8.26
CA GLY A 126 -7.45 -25.93 -9.17
C GLY A 126 -8.09 -26.46 -10.46
N GLN A 127 -7.41 -27.37 -11.10
CA GLN A 127 -7.82 -27.93 -12.40
C GLN A 127 -7.52 -29.43 -12.50
N VAL A 128 -8.33 -30.14 -13.27
CA VAL A 128 -8.04 -31.49 -13.69
C VAL A 128 -7.10 -31.45 -14.90
N ILE A 129 -6.05 -32.25 -14.88
CA ILE A 129 -4.99 -32.26 -15.88
C ILE A 129 -4.96 -33.66 -16.57
N PRO A 130 -4.95 -33.76 -17.91
CA PRO A 130 -4.76 -35.02 -18.58
C PRO A 130 -3.48 -35.74 -18.14
N SER A 131 -3.57 -37.08 -17.97
CA SER A 131 -2.44 -37.92 -17.55
C SER A 131 -2.18 -39.00 -18.59
N ASP A 132 -0.96 -39.10 -19.08
CA ASP A 132 -0.55 -40.17 -20.04
C ASP A 132 -0.56 -41.56 -19.41
N THR A 133 -0.61 -41.66 -18.09
CA THR A 133 -0.58 -42.93 -17.36
C THR A 133 -1.97 -43.44 -16.99
N GLY A 134 -3.05 -42.83 -17.49
CA GLY A 134 -4.42 -43.18 -17.17
C GLY A 134 -4.87 -42.87 -15.73
N ALA A 135 -4.05 -42.19 -14.96
CA ALA A 135 -4.43 -41.74 -13.62
C ALA A 135 -5.33 -40.51 -13.67
N PHE A 136 -6.24 -40.39 -12.71
CA PHE A 136 -6.92 -39.11 -12.48
C PHE A 136 -5.95 -38.16 -11.81
N ALA A 137 -5.55 -37.08 -12.50
CA ALA A 137 -4.57 -36.13 -12.04
C ALA A 137 -5.16 -34.72 -11.92
N MET A 138 -4.80 -34.02 -10.89
CA MET A 138 -5.25 -32.66 -10.63
C MET A 138 -4.16 -31.79 -10.00
N GLY A 139 -4.18 -30.49 -10.33
CA GLY A 139 -3.48 -29.46 -9.59
C GLY A 139 -4.44 -28.81 -8.60
N ILE A 140 -4.22 -28.94 -7.29
CA ILE A 140 -5.12 -28.42 -6.25
C ILE A 140 -4.41 -27.33 -5.47
N ARG A 141 -5.06 -26.16 -5.32
CA ARG A 141 -4.62 -25.07 -4.47
C ARG A 141 -5.04 -25.30 -3.03
N ARG A 142 -4.16 -24.93 -2.12
CA ARG A 142 -4.44 -24.93 -0.69
C ARG A 142 -3.79 -23.71 -0.01
N PRO A 143 -4.32 -23.25 1.14
CA PRO A 143 -3.68 -22.20 1.93
C PRO A 143 -2.24 -22.55 2.26
N VAL A 144 -1.37 -21.53 2.33
CA VAL A 144 0.08 -21.72 2.62
C VAL A 144 0.38 -21.98 4.09
N GLY A 145 -0.44 -21.43 5.01
CA GLY A 145 -0.20 -21.52 6.45
C GLY A 145 -0.34 -20.18 7.15
N VAL A 146 0.67 -19.80 7.93
CA VAL A 146 0.76 -18.47 8.55
C VAL A 146 1.40 -17.49 7.57
N VAL A 147 0.81 -16.31 7.44
CA VAL A 147 1.32 -15.20 6.63
C VAL A 147 1.79 -14.09 7.57
N GLY A 148 3.04 -13.66 7.42
CA GLY A 148 3.58 -12.45 8.05
C GLY A 148 3.31 -11.25 7.16
N ALA A 149 2.58 -10.26 7.67
CA ALA A 149 2.17 -9.08 6.93
C ALA A 149 2.74 -7.80 7.57
N PHE A 150 3.29 -6.91 6.73
CA PHE A 150 3.84 -5.63 7.15
C PHE A 150 3.11 -4.52 6.42
N ALA A 151 2.46 -3.63 7.15
CA ALA A 151 1.70 -2.54 6.59
C ALA A 151 2.32 -1.16 6.93
N PRO A 152 2.34 -0.22 5.97
CA PRO A 152 2.81 1.14 6.18
C PRO A 152 1.70 2.05 6.71
N TRP A 153 2.05 3.30 6.97
CA TRP A 153 1.16 4.31 7.55
C TRP A 153 0.42 5.18 6.52
N ASN A 154 0.93 5.30 5.30
CA ASN A 154 0.52 6.37 4.36
C ASN A 154 -0.90 6.24 3.80
N ALA A 155 -1.36 5.03 3.50
CA ALA A 155 -2.76 4.72 3.24
C ALA A 155 -3.16 3.62 4.22
N ALA A 156 -3.08 3.93 5.51
CA ALA A 156 -3.07 2.99 6.62
C ALA A 156 -4.21 1.96 6.55
N LEU A 157 -5.43 2.44 6.29
CA LEU A 157 -6.61 1.59 6.21
C LEU A 157 -6.57 0.65 4.98
N ILE A 158 -6.23 1.18 3.80
CA ILE A 158 -6.21 0.38 2.55
C ILE A 158 -5.09 -0.64 2.58
N LEU A 159 -3.86 -0.21 2.90
CA LEU A 159 -2.69 -1.06 2.74
C LEU A 159 -2.62 -2.17 3.80
N SER A 160 -3.08 -1.89 5.02
CA SER A 160 -3.19 -2.93 6.04
C SER A 160 -4.33 -3.92 5.74
N ALA A 161 -5.51 -3.43 5.30
CA ALA A 161 -6.59 -4.30 4.86
C ALA A 161 -6.15 -5.19 3.68
N ARG A 162 -5.44 -4.61 2.69
CA ARG A 162 -4.89 -5.33 1.53
C ARG A 162 -3.92 -6.44 1.95
N SER A 163 -3.08 -6.17 2.94
CA SER A 163 -2.08 -7.12 3.42
C SER A 163 -2.67 -8.37 4.10
N ILE A 164 -3.91 -8.28 4.60
CA ILE A 164 -4.56 -9.37 5.35
C ILE A 164 -5.74 -10.01 4.62
N ALA A 165 -6.52 -9.23 3.84
CA ALA A 165 -7.83 -9.65 3.37
C ALA A 165 -7.80 -10.91 2.49
N ALA A 166 -7.00 -10.91 1.42
CA ALA A 166 -6.91 -12.06 0.52
C ALA A 166 -6.31 -13.29 1.22
N ALA A 167 -5.27 -13.09 2.06
CA ALA A 167 -4.67 -14.18 2.81
C ALA A 167 -5.69 -14.89 3.72
N LEU A 168 -6.45 -14.12 4.51
CA LEU A 168 -7.51 -14.63 5.39
C LEU A 168 -8.63 -15.32 4.59
N ALA A 169 -9.13 -14.67 3.53
CA ALA A 169 -10.23 -15.20 2.71
C ALA A 169 -9.88 -16.53 2.03
N LEU A 170 -8.61 -16.71 1.65
CA LEU A 170 -8.07 -17.96 1.09
C LEU A 170 -7.76 -19.01 2.15
N GLY A 171 -8.04 -18.75 3.43
CA GLY A 171 -7.94 -19.73 4.52
C GLY A 171 -6.58 -19.76 5.24
N ASN A 172 -5.74 -18.73 5.08
CA ASN A 172 -4.51 -18.58 5.87
C ASN A 172 -4.78 -17.88 7.20
N ALA A 173 -3.92 -18.09 8.20
CA ALA A 173 -3.85 -17.25 9.38
C ALA A 173 -2.82 -16.13 9.16
N VAL A 174 -3.01 -14.97 9.80
CA VAL A 174 -2.17 -13.79 9.57
C VAL A 174 -1.63 -13.22 10.88
N VAL A 175 -0.36 -12.82 10.86
CA VAL A 175 0.24 -11.93 11.85
C VAL A 175 0.57 -10.62 11.17
N LEU A 176 -0.12 -9.55 11.53
CA LEU A 176 0.04 -8.20 11.01
C LEU A 176 0.94 -7.37 11.93
N LYS A 177 1.96 -6.76 11.34
CA LYS A 177 2.77 -5.71 11.95
C LYS A 177 2.41 -4.38 11.26
N PRO A 178 1.58 -3.53 11.86
CA PRO A 178 1.33 -2.18 11.34
C PRO A 178 2.54 -1.28 11.54
N SER A 179 2.53 -0.11 10.89
CA SER A 179 3.50 0.94 11.20
C SER A 179 3.29 1.50 12.60
N GLU A 180 4.35 1.95 13.22
CA GLU A 180 4.33 2.70 14.47
C GLU A 180 3.59 4.04 14.39
N TRP A 181 3.45 4.59 13.18
CA TRP A 181 2.73 5.84 12.90
C TRP A 181 1.25 5.65 12.60
N SER A 182 0.77 4.40 12.62
CA SER A 182 -0.64 4.07 12.40
C SER A 182 -1.01 2.78 13.12
N PRO A 183 -0.76 2.68 14.43
CA PRO A 183 -0.98 1.44 15.17
C PRO A 183 -2.46 1.03 15.18
N PHE A 184 -3.37 1.98 15.24
CA PHE A 184 -4.80 1.69 15.30
C PHE A 184 -5.43 1.62 13.90
N SER A 185 -5.37 2.69 13.09
CA SER A 185 -6.01 2.71 11.76
C SER A 185 -5.37 1.73 10.76
N GLY A 186 -4.06 1.48 10.90
CA GLY A 186 -3.30 0.52 10.10
C GLY A 186 -3.20 -0.88 10.72
N GLY A 187 -3.77 -1.12 11.89
CA GLY A 187 -3.62 -2.41 12.58
C GLY A 187 -4.78 -2.78 13.48
N LEU A 188 -4.84 -2.23 14.68
CA LEU A 188 -5.70 -2.71 15.78
C LEU A 188 -7.19 -2.59 15.48
N LEU A 189 -7.60 -1.67 14.62
CA LEU A 189 -8.98 -1.56 14.11
C LEU A 189 -9.45 -2.88 13.48
N TRP A 190 -8.55 -3.63 12.84
CA TRP A 190 -8.92 -4.93 12.25
C TRP A 190 -9.21 -5.99 13.29
N GLY A 191 -8.54 -5.94 14.45
CA GLY A 191 -8.87 -6.80 15.59
C GLY A 191 -10.30 -6.60 16.06
N GLU A 192 -10.74 -5.34 16.21
CA GLU A 192 -12.13 -5.01 16.58
C GLU A 192 -13.13 -5.48 15.52
N ILE A 193 -12.90 -5.10 14.24
CA ILE A 193 -13.83 -5.39 13.15
C ILE A 193 -13.98 -6.89 12.92
N PHE A 194 -12.87 -7.63 12.82
CA PHE A 194 -12.92 -9.06 12.53
C PHE A 194 -13.41 -9.89 13.73
N ALA A 195 -13.10 -9.51 14.98
CA ALA A 195 -13.70 -10.13 16.15
C ALA A 195 -15.23 -9.94 16.16
N ALA A 196 -15.72 -8.71 15.93
CA ALA A 196 -17.14 -8.42 15.81
C ALA A 196 -17.83 -9.11 14.61
N ALA A 197 -17.07 -9.35 13.51
CA ALA A 197 -17.54 -10.11 12.36
C ALA A 197 -17.62 -11.63 12.63
N GLY A 198 -16.96 -12.12 13.68
CA GLY A 198 -16.93 -13.52 14.09
C GLY A 198 -15.78 -14.33 13.52
N LEU A 199 -14.64 -13.68 13.20
CA LEU A 199 -13.41 -14.38 12.86
C LEU A 199 -12.93 -15.18 14.08
N PRO A 200 -12.56 -16.46 13.94
CA PRO A 200 -12.09 -17.26 15.07
C PRO A 200 -10.80 -16.69 15.70
N ALA A 201 -10.69 -16.85 17.03
CA ALA A 201 -9.51 -16.41 17.78
C ALA A 201 -8.21 -16.99 17.20
N GLY A 202 -7.16 -16.16 17.12
CA GLY A 202 -5.84 -16.53 16.62
C GLY A 202 -5.70 -16.54 15.09
N VAL A 203 -6.78 -16.45 14.29
CA VAL A 203 -6.71 -16.38 12.83
C VAL A 203 -6.09 -15.07 12.35
N LEU A 204 -6.39 -13.97 13.02
CA LEU A 204 -5.71 -12.68 12.86
C LEU A 204 -5.05 -12.29 14.17
N ASN A 205 -3.78 -11.90 14.11
CA ASN A 205 -3.01 -11.38 15.23
C ASN A 205 -2.33 -10.09 14.82
N ILE A 206 -2.21 -9.12 15.72
CA ILE A 206 -1.67 -7.79 15.43
C ILE A 206 -0.66 -7.42 16.52
N VAL A 207 0.58 -7.18 16.10
CA VAL A 207 1.69 -6.83 16.98
C VAL A 207 2.19 -5.45 16.64
N THR A 208 1.99 -4.49 17.55
CA THR A 208 2.47 -3.10 17.45
C THR A 208 3.88 -2.97 18.01
N HIS A 209 4.59 -1.89 17.67
CA HIS A 209 5.95 -1.62 18.16
C HIS A 209 6.21 -0.12 18.26
N ALA A 210 7.12 0.26 19.14
CA ALA A 210 7.57 1.66 19.23
C ALA A 210 8.39 2.09 17.99
N PRO A 211 8.50 3.39 17.70
CA PRO A 211 9.36 3.92 16.65
C PRO A 211 10.80 3.37 16.74
N GLY A 212 11.34 2.90 15.60
CA GLY A 212 12.66 2.31 15.52
C GLY A 212 12.78 0.86 16.00
N ALA A 213 11.74 0.24 16.57
CA ALA A 213 11.74 -1.11 17.13
C ALA A 213 11.08 -2.17 16.25
N ALA A 214 10.98 -1.96 14.94
CA ALA A 214 10.35 -2.89 14.01
C ALA A 214 11.14 -4.19 13.78
N ALA A 215 12.47 -4.13 13.79
CA ALA A 215 13.35 -5.23 13.38
C ALA A 215 13.16 -6.52 14.20
N PRO A 216 13.08 -6.52 15.54
CA PRO A 216 12.90 -7.73 16.30
C PRO A 216 11.61 -8.50 15.97
N ILE A 217 10.52 -7.80 15.66
CA ILE A 217 9.27 -8.41 15.20
C ILE A 217 9.44 -8.94 13.77
N GLY A 218 10.06 -8.13 12.90
CA GLY A 218 10.35 -8.50 11.52
C GLY A 218 11.16 -9.77 11.41
N ASP A 219 12.21 -9.89 12.19
CA ASP A 219 13.09 -11.07 12.23
C ASP A 219 12.30 -12.33 12.62
N VAL A 220 11.43 -12.25 13.64
CA VAL A 220 10.57 -13.38 14.03
C VAL A 220 9.65 -13.78 12.87
N LEU A 221 8.98 -12.83 12.21
CA LEU A 221 8.08 -13.14 11.09
C LEU A 221 8.83 -13.77 9.91
N ILE A 222 10.08 -13.35 9.68
CA ILE A 222 10.89 -13.87 8.58
C ILE A 222 11.47 -15.25 8.94
N GLU A 223 11.95 -15.46 10.16
CA GLU A 223 12.69 -16.66 10.54
C GLU A 223 11.79 -17.80 11.05
N HIS A 224 10.66 -17.49 11.69
CA HIS A 224 9.83 -18.51 12.35
C HIS A 224 9.31 -19.55 11.34
N PRO A 225 9.49 -20.89 11.60
CA PRO A 225 9.18 -21.94 10.63
C PRO A 225 7.69 -22.07 10.30
N ALA A 226 6.78 -21.66 11.18
CA ALA A 226 5.35 -21.67 10.92
C ALA A 226 4.91 -20.58 9.92
N VAL A 227 5.66 -19.48 9.80
CA VAL A 227 5.40 -18.44 8.79
C VAL A 227 5.88 -18.94 7.43
N ARG A 228 4.98 -19.08 6.49
CA ARG A 228 5.24 -19.69 5.17
C ARG A 228 5.23 -18.70 4.03
N ARG A 229 4.68 -17.51 4.24
CA ARG A 229 4.57 -16.45 3.25
C ARG A 229 4.73 -15.10 3.94
N LEU A 230 5.28 -14.14 3.22
CA LEU A 230 5.40 -12.76 3.69
C LEU A 230 4.75 -11.83 2.67
N ASN A 231 4.25 -10.70 3.13
CA ASN A 231 3.99 -9.54 2.29
C ASN A 231 4.47 -8.27 3.01
N PHE A 232 5.05 -7.38 2.25
CA PHE A 232 5.59 -6.12 2.75
C PHE A 232 5.23 -4.99 1.80
N THR A 233 4.63 -3.93 2.36
CA THR A 233 4.46 -2.65 1.68
C THR A 233 5.27 -1.59 2.44
N GLY A 234 6.16 -0.87 1.73
CA GLY A 234 7.02 0.12 2.34
C GLY A 234 8.14 0.62 1.43
N SER A 235 9.26 1.09 2.03
CA SER A 235 10.38 1.61 1.23
C SER A 235 11.12 0.51 0.47
N SER A 236 11.70 0.86 -0.70
CA SER A 236 12.52 -0.07 -1.49
C SER A 236 13.76 -0.55 -0.74
N GLU A 237 14.30 0.26 0.15
CA GLU A 237 15.45 -0.11 0.99
C GLU A 237 15.10 -1.25 1.95
N VAL A 238 14.04 -1.09 2.74
CA VAL A 238 13.58 -2.13 3.67
C VAL A 238 13.07 -3.36 2.91
N GLY A 239 12.41 -3.15 1.76
CA GLY A 239 11.98 -4.25 0.89
C GLY A 239 13.12 -5.15 0.42
N ARG A 240 14.29 -4.59 0.11
CA ARG A 240 15.49 -5.39 -0.23
C ARG A 240 15.97 -6.22 0.96
N ILE A 241 16.02 -5.63 2.16
CA ILE A 241 16.42 -6.34 3.38
C ILE A 241 15.48 -7.53 3.65
N ILE A 242 14.17 -7.29 3.60
CA ILE A 242 13.17 -8.35 3.81
C ILE A 242 13.24 -9.41 2.71
N GLY A 243 13.37 -9.00 1.44
CA GLY A 243 13.49 -9.92 0.31
C GLY A 243 14.71 -10.82 0.39
N GLU A 244 15.86 -10.28 0.78
CA GLU A 244 17.09 -11.04 1.02
C GLU A 244 16.91 -12.03 2.18
N ALA A 245 16.41 -11.57 3.32
CA ALA A 245 16.19 -12.41 4.48
C ALA A 245 15.15 -13.52 4.23
N ALA A 246 14.05 -13.21 3.53
CA ALA A 246 13.06 -14.20 3.12
C ALA A 246 13.64 -15.25 2.16
N GLY A 247 14.49 -14.84 1.22
CA GLY A 247 15.18 -15.73 0.29
C GLY A 247 16.10 -16.73 1.00
N ARG A 248 16.81 -16.31 2.04
CA ARG A 248 17.62 -17.20 2.88
C ARG A 248 16.78 -18.28 3.57
N GLN A 249 15.51 -17.99 3.88
CA GLN A 249 14.55 -18.91 4.49
C GLN A 249 13.70 -19.67 3.46
N LEU A 250 13.95 -19.48 2.14
CA LEU A 250 13.15 -20.02 1.03
C LEU A 250 11.65 -19.66 1.16
N LYS A 251 11.33 -18.50 1.71
CA LYS A 251 9.97 -17.96 1.81
C LYS A 251 9.70 -17.01 0.65
N ARG A 252 8.58 -17.20 -0.02
CA ARG A 252 8.11 -16.23 -1.02
C ARG A 252 7.58 -14.99 -0.30
N VAL A 253 7.78 -13.84 -0.91
CA VAL A 253 7.32 -12.55 -0.39
C VAL A 253 6.69 -11.75 -1.53
N VAL A 254 5.59 -11.05 -1.22
CA VAL A 254 5.05 -9.98 -2.07
C VAL A 254 5.68 -8.67 -1.58
N LEU A 255 6.34 -7.94 -2.46
CA LEU A 255 6.98 -6.67 -2.17
C LEU A 255 6.28 -5.56 -2.96
N GLU A 256 5.64 -4.63 -2.25
CA GLU A 256 5.04 -3.41 -2.77
C GLU A 256 5.82 -2.21 -2.23
N LEU A 257 6.60 -1.60 -3.11
CA LEU A 257 7.63 -0.65 -2.70
C LEU A 257 7.40 0.73 -3.29
N GLY A 258 8.37 1.62 -3.12
CA GLY A 258 8.29 3.00 -3.60
C GLY A 258 8.10 3.13 -5.11
N GLY A 259 7.68 4.30 -5.54
CA GLY A 259 7.48 4.66 -6.94
C GLY A 259 8.04 6.03 -7.28
N HIS A 260 8.32 6.24 -8.58
CA HIS A 260 8.72 7.54 -9.12
C HIS A 260 7.95 7.81 -10.43
N ASN A 261 6.65 7.92 -10.30
CA ASN A 261 5.66 7.69 -11.33
C ASN A 261 5.57 8.84 -12.33
N PRO A 262 5.68 8.54 -13.65
CA PRO A 262 5.53 9.53 -14.69
C PRO A 262 4.06 9.74 -15.08
N LEU A 263 3.71 10.99 -15.40
CA LEU A 263 2.50 11.35 -16.14
C LEU A 263 2.92 12.02 -17.45
N ILE A 264 2.45 11.49 -18.57
CA ILE A 264 2.78 12.01 -19.91
C ILE A 264 1.56 12.75 -20.45
N VAL A 265 1.75 14.01 -20.85
CA VAL A 265 0.72 14.87 -21.45
C VAL A 265 1.07 15.08 -22.92
N LEU A 266 0.27 14.52 -23.83
CA LEU A 266 0.52 14.59 -25.26
C LEU A 266 -0.01 15.90 -25.86
N ASP A 267 0.41 16.22 -27.08
CA ASP A 267 0.11 17.45 -27.80
C ASP A 267 -1.39 17.64 -28.12
N ASP A 268 -2.15 16.54 -28.13
CA ASP A 268 -3.60 16.52 -28.36
C ASP A 268 -4.44 16.47 -27.06
N ALA A 269 -3.81 16.53 -25.89
CA ALA A 269 -4.49 16.38 -24.60
C ALA A 269 -5.49 17.52 -24.32
N ASP A 270 -6.61 17.18 -23.70
CA ASP A 270 -7.46 18.17 -23.03
C ASP A 270 -6.68 18.76 -21.84
N LEU A 271 -6.28 20.03 -21.97
CA LEU A 271 -5.42 20.68 -20.97
C LEU A 271 -6.10 20.91 -19.62
N GLU A 272 -7.41 21.14 -19.60
CA GLU A 272 -8.12 21.28 -18.33
C GLU A 272 -8.13 19.96 -17.57
N TYR A 273 -8.45 18.88 -18.26
CA TYR A 273 -8.39 17.54 -17.69
C TYR A 273 -6.96 17.16 -17.27
N ALA A 274 -5.97 17.40 -18.12
CA ALA A 274 -4.56 17.09 -17.84
C ALA A 274 -4.03 17.84 -16.58
N VAL A 275 -4.40 19.12 -16.40
CA VAL A 275 -4.03 19.91 -15.23
C VAL A 275 -4.67 19.35 -13.95
N ASN A 276 -5.97 18.99 -14.01
CA ASN A 276 -6.66 18.41 -12.87
C ASN A 276 -6.11 17.03 -12.50
N ALA A 277 -5.86 16.16 -13.49
CA ALA A 277 -5.25 14.85 -13.30
C ALA A 277 -3.83 14.96 -12.70
N SER A 278 -3.00 15.86 -13.23
CA SER A 278 -1.65 16.12 -12.72
C SER A 278 -1.67 16.62 -11.27
N SER A 279 -2.55 17.58 -10.97
CA SER A 279 -2.67 18.13 -9.62
C SER A 279 -3.17 17.09 -8.63
N PHE A 280 -4.18 16.31 -8.98
CA PHE A 280 -4.68 15.22 -8.13
C PHE A 280 -3.62 14.16 -7.90
N GLY A 281 -3.00 13.63 -8.95
CA GLY A 281 -1.99 12.59 -8.85
C GLY A 281 -0.74 13.01 -8.07
N ALA A 282 -0.35 14.30 -8.14
CA ALA A 282 0.84 14.79 -7.45
C ALA A 282 0.59 15.12 -5.97
N TYR A 283 -0.60 15.62 -5.62
CA TYR A 283 -0.80 16.29 -4.33
C TYR A 283 -1.83 15.61 -3.42
N LEU A 284 -2.58 14.59 -3.88
CA LEU A 284 -3.44 13.80 -3.01
C LEU A 284 -2.65 13.26 -1.83
N HIS A 285 -3.21 13.40 -0.62
CA HIS A 285 -2.57 12.99 0.64
C HIS A 285 -1.14 13.54 0.79
N GLN A 286 -0.96 14.82 0.48
CA GLN A 286 0.34 15.53 0.54
C GLN A 286 1.43 14.82 -0.29
N GLY A 287 1.06 14.10 -1.36
CA GLY A 287 1.99 13.30 -2.14
C GLY A 287 2.63 12.12 -1.39
N GLN A 288 2.13 11.71 -0.24
CA GLN A 288 2.64 10.59 0.55
C GLN A 288 2.04 9.24 0.09
N ILE A 289 1.93 9.05 -1.23
CA ILE A 289 1.42 7.83 -1.86
C ILE A 289 2.51 7.28 -2.80
N CYS A 290 2.77 5.98 -2.73
CA CYS A 290 3.75 5.31 -3.58
C CYS A 290 3.48 5.49 -5.09
N MET A 291 2.21 5.70 -5.47
CA MET A 291 1.77 5.99 -6.85
C MET A 291 1.76 7.48 -7.19
N SER A 292 2.09 8.41 -6.29
CA SER A 292 1.99 9.86 -6.58
C SER A 292 2.77 10.24 -7.85
N THR A 293 2.16 11.09 -8.67
CA THR A 293 2.82 11.67 -9.85
C THR A 293 4.00 12.52 -9.42
N ARG A 294 5.20 12.15 -9.84
CA ARG A 294 6.44 12.85 -9.50
C ARG A 294 7.06 13.56 -10.67
N ARG A 295 6.95 12.96 -11.86
CA ARG A 295 7.54 13.46 -13.09
C ARG A 295 6.43 13.66 -14.11
N ILE A 296 6.26 14.89 -14.58
CA ILE A 296 5.27 15.24 -15.58
C ILE A 296 6.03 15.58 -16.87
N TYR A 297 5.83 14.80 -17.92
CA TYR A 297 6.40 15.02 -19.24
C TYR A 297 5.33 15.59 -20.15
N VAL A 298 5.55 16.79 -20.69
CA VAL A 298 4.57 17.46 -21.54
C VAL A 298 5.16 17.74 -22.91
N GLU A 299 4.45 17.39 -23.99
CA GLU A 299 4.88 17.66 -25.34
C GLU A 299 4.91 19.18 -25.61
N ARG A 300 5.95 19.64 -26.27
CA ARG A 300 6.27 21.06 -26.53
C ARG A 300 5.10 21.91 -27.05
N PRO A 301 4.24 21.43 -27.99
CA PRO A 301 3.17 22.27 -28.54
C PRO A 301 2.16 22.80 -27.51
N VAL A 302 2.00 22.09 -26.38
CA VAL A 302 1.01 22.44 -25.32
C VAL A 302 1.68 22.83 -24.01
N ALA A 303 3.01 22.77 -23.93
CA ALA A 303 3.77 22.86 -22.68
C ALA A 303 3.58 24.20 -21.95
N ASP A 304 3.74 25.33 -22.64
CA ASP A 304 3.69 26.65 -21.99
C ASP A 304 2.34 26.90 -21.30
N GLU A 305 1.25 26.59 -22.00
CA GLU A 305 -0.09 26.78 -21.46
C GLU A 305 -0.42 25.78 -20.35
N PHE A 306 -0.02 24.51 -20.51
CA PHE A 306 -0.18 23.50 -19.49
C PHE A 306 0.57 23.87 -18.20
N ILE A 307 1.85 24.22 -18.29
CA ILE A 307 2.68 24.57 -17.15
C ILE A 307 2.11 25.80 -16.43
N ARG A 308 1.71 26.83 -17.17
CA ARG A 308 1.08 28.03 -16.62
C ARG A 308 -0.18 27.70 -15.81
N ARG A 309 -1.07 26.85 -16.37
CA ARG A 309 -2.31 26.43 -15.72
C ARG A 309 -2.03 25.54 -14.49
N LEU A 310 -1.09 24.60 -14.60
CA LEU A 310 -0.74 23.70 -13.49
C LEU A 310 -0.11 24.48 -12.32
N ALA A 311 0.79 25.43 -12.59
CA ALA A 311 1.37 26.29 -11.56
C ALA A 311 0.30 27.12 -10.86
N ALA A 312 -0.63 27.74 -11.60
CA ALA A 312 -1.76 28.47 -11.05
C ALA A 312 -2.67 27.57 -10.17
N LYS A 313 -2.99 26.37 -10.65
CA LYS A 313 -3.79 25.37 -9.89
C LYS A 313 -3.08 24.98 -8.60
N THR A 314 -1.77 24.69 -8.64
CA THR A 314 -0.96 24.30 -7.49
C THR A 314 -1.00 25.36 -6.38
N GLN A 315 -0.95 26.64 -6.74
CA GLN A 315 -1.03 27.75 -5.77
C GLN A 315 -2.40 27.87 -5.07
N THR A 316 -3.48 27.32 -5.65
CA THR A 316 -4.81 27.40 -5.04
C THR A 316 -5.10 26.29 -4.02
N LEU A 317 -4.21 25.30 -3.87
CA LEU A 317 -4.45 24.17 -2.99
C LEU A 317 -4.30 24.58 -1.52
N LYS A 318 -5.39 24.47 -0.77
CA LYS A 318 -5.43 24.87 0.65
C LYS A 318 -4.54 23.97 1.49
N VAL A 319 -3.67 24.61 2.27
CA VAL A 319 -2.78 23.97 3.25
C VAL A 319 -3.35 24.23 4.66
N GLY A 320 -3.44 23.21 5.51
CA GLY A 320 -3.98 23.39 6.86
C GLY A 320 -4.37 22.11 7.60
N ASP A 321 -5.31 22.23 8.53
CA ASP A 321 -5.82 21.14 9.35
C ASP A 321 -6.49 20.07 8.46
N PRO A 322 -6.06 18.80 8.50
CA PRO A 322 -6.62 17.72 7.68
C PRO A 322 -8.09 17.39 8.03
N LYS A 323 -8.60 17.83 9.16
CA LYS A 323 -10.00 17.67 9.60
C LYS A 323 -10.94 18.64 8.87
N GLU A 324 -10.44 19.73 8.31
CA GLU A 324 -11.24 20.65 7.53
C GLU A 324 -11.53 20.06 6.13
N HIS A 325 -12.79 20.13 5.69
CA HIS A 325 -13.27 19.45 4.48
C HIS A 325 -12.62 19.97 3.18
N ASP A 326 -12.17 21.21 3.15
CA ASP A 326 -11.55 21.87 2.00
C ASP A 326 -10.01 21.87 2.05
N THR A 327 -9.41 21.30 3.09
CA THR A 327 -7.96 21.12 3.17
C THR A 327 -7.52 20.04 2.20
N VAL A 328 -6.60 20.40 1.31
CA VAL A 328 -5.98 19.48 0.34
C VAL A 328 -4.64 18.98 0.85
N ILE A 329 -3.83 19.88 1.39
CA ILE A 329 -2.49 19.60 1.90
C ILE A 329 -2.51 19.68 3.42
N GLY A 330 -2.51 18.54 4.07
CA GLY A 330 -2.33 18.38 5.51
C GLY A 330 -0.85 18.30 5.92
N PRO A 331 -0.57 17.85 7.17
CA PRO A 331 0.79 17.70 7.68
C PRO A 331 1.49 16.49 6.99
N LEU A 332 2.81 16.53 6.93
CA LEU A 332 3.59 15.31 6.71
C LEU A 332 3.57 14.47 7.99
N ILE A 333 3.82 13.17 7.84
CA ILE A 333 3.63 12.19 8.94
C ILE A 333 4.44 12.54 10.20
N ASN A 334 5.58 13.18 10.06
CA ASN A 334 6.45 13.61 11.15
C ASN A 334 7.45 14.68 10.70
N GLU A 335 8.17 15.27 11.65
CA GLU A 335 9.18 16.28 11.41
C GLU A 335 10.33 15.80 10.49
N GLN A 336 10.73 14.55 10.60
CA GLN A 336 11.78 13.99 9.76
C GLN A 336 11.35 13.93 8.29
N ALA A 337 10.10 13.57 8.00
CA ALA A 337 9.54 13.58 6.66
C ALA A 337 9.51 15.02 6.09
N LEU A 338 9.10 15.98 6.90
CA LEU A 338 9.10 17.41 6.53
C LEU A 338 10.51 17.88 6.19
N ALA A 339 11.49 17.60 7.05
CA ALA A 339 12.89 17.96 6.82
C ALA A 339 13.45 17.31 5.55
N THR A 340 13.10 16.05 5.29
CA THR A 340 13.52 15.31 4.08
C THR A 340 12.97 15.95 2.81
N VAL A 341 11.67 16.25 2.77
CA VAL A 341 11.02 16.87 1.60
C VAL A 341 11.62 18.27 1.35
N LYS A 342 11.74 19.09 2.40
CA LYS A 342 12.35 20.41 2.32
C LYS A 342 13.78 20.33 1.78
N GLY A 343 14.62 19.46 2.36
CA GLY A 343 16.00 19.29 1.95
C GLY A 343 16.16 18.87 0.49
N ARG A 344 15.27 17.99 -0.02
CA ARG A 344 15.28 17.59 -1.43
C ARG A 344 14.91 18.70 -2.39
N VAL A 345 13.94 19.56 -2.02
CA VAL A 345 13.59 20.74 -2.81
C VAL A 345 14.75 21.73 -2.83
N GLU A 346 15.34 22.03 -1.67
CA GLU A 346 16.51 22.92 -1.56
C GLU A 346 17.70 22.42 -2.38
N GLN A 347 18.00 21.12 -2.34
CA GLN A 347 19.06 20.51 -3.15
C GLN A 347 18.76 20.58 -4.66
N ALA A 348 17.51 20.34 -5.08
CA ALA A 348 17.12 20.46 -6.48
C ALA A 348 17.29 21.91 -6.98
N VAL A 349 16.87 22.90 -6.17
CA VAL A 349 17.03 24.34 -6.48
C VAL A 349 18.51 24.72 -6.55
N ALA A 350 19.32 24.26 -5.59
CA ALA A 350 20.77 24.50 -5.60
C ALA A 350 21.49 23.88 -6.83
N ALA A 351 20.93 22.79 -7.35
CA ALA A 351 21.41 22.14 -8.58
C ALA A 351 20.90 22.80 -9.88
N GLY A 352 19.99 23.80 -9.80
CA GLY A 352 19.52 24.56 -10.95
C GLY A 352 18.02 24.47 -11.24
N ALA A 353 17.27 23.65 -10.52
CA ALA A 353 15.81 23.58 -10.65
C ALA A 353 15.16 24.94 -10.28
N LYS A 354 13.99 25.21 -10.88
CA LYS A 354 13.21 26.42 -10.60
C LYS A 354 11.89 26.03 -9.96
N VAL A 355 11.51 26.78 -8.92
CA VAL A 355 10.20 26.65 -8.26
C VAL A 355 9.19 27.51 -9.03
N LEU A 356 8.16 26.86 -9.57
CA LEU A 356 7.06 27.52 -10.29
C LEU A 356 5.90 27.83 -9.34
N ALA A 357 5.72 27.03 -8.27
CA ALA A 357 4.72 27.21 -7.23
C ALA A 357 5.15 26.52 -5.94
N GLY A 358 4.74 27.04 -4.79
CA GLY A 358 5.02 26.47 -3.46
C GLY A 358 6.48 26.60 -3.04
N GLY A 359 7.02 25.55 -2.43
CA GLY A 359 8.43 25.44 -2.02
C GLY A 359 8.69 25.75 -0.55
N GLU A 360 7.66 26.06 0.25
CA GLU A 360 7.81 26.48 1.64
C GLU A 360 7.08 25.55 2.62
N ALA A 361 7.65 25.42 3.81
CA ALA A 361 6.99 24.76 4.93
C ALA A 361 6.02 25.74 5.64
N VAL A 362 4.85 25.24 6.04
CA VAL A 362 3.83 25.98 6.78
C VAL A 362 3.44 25.13 8.00
N GLY A 363 4.09 25.40 9.13
CA GLY A 363 3.97 24.53 10.30
C GLY A 363 4.43 23.11 9.99
N PRO A 364 3.63 22.06 10.30
CA PRO A 364 3.96 20.68 10.00
C PRO A 364 3.69 20.29 8.53
N CYS A 365 3.13 21.21 7.74
CA CYS A 365 2.80 20.99 6.33
C CYS A 365 3.93 21.49 5.42
N PHE A 366 3.97 20.96 4.19
CA PHE A 366 4.77 21.50 3.10
C PHE A 366 3.84 21.88 1.95
N GLN A 367 3.98 23.08 1.38
CA GLN A 367 3.12 23.54 0.29
C GLN A 367 3.19 22.59 -0.92
N ALA A 368 2.08 22.46 -1.63
CA ALA A 368 2.09 21.86 -2.95
C ALA A 368 3.10 22.56 -3.84
N THR A 369 4.06 21.84 -4.36
CA THR A 369 5.25 22.40 -5.02
C THR A 369 5.41 21.85 -6.43
N LEU A 370 5.56 22.76 -7.40
CA LEU A 370 5.86 22.44 -8.78
C LEU A 370 7.25 22.96 -9.15
N LEU A 371 8.11 22.05 -9.60
CA LEU A 371 9.46 22.33 -10.07
C LEU A 371 9.55 22.21 -11.59
N THR A 372 10.52 22.93 -12.19
CA THR A 372 10.99 22.74 -13.58
C THR A 372 12.50 22.82 -13.64
N ASP A 373 13.07 22.44 -14.79
CA ASP A 373 14.52 22.45 -15.02
C ASP A 373 15.31 21.59 -13.99
N VAL A 374 14.69 20.52 -13.49
CA VAL A 374 15.34 19.60 -12.55
C VAL A 374 16.42 18.80 -13.28
N PRO A 375 17.71 18.86 -12.84
CA PRO A 375 18.76 18.06 -13.46
C PRO A 375 18.47 16.56 -13.36
N GLU A 376 18.69 15.83 -14.48
CA GLU A 376 18.35 14.39 -14.59
C GLU A 376 19.10 13.49 -13.60
N ASP A 377 20.29 13.90 -13.15
CA ASP A 377 21.15 13.19 -12.20
C ASP A 377 21.00 13.65 -10.73
N SER A 378 20.06 14.58 -10.46
CA SER A 378 19.81 15.07 -9.11
C SER A 378 19.12 14.00 -8.23
N GLU A 379 19.31 14.08 -6.92
CA GLU A 379 18.62 13.25 -5.94
C GLU A 379 17.08 13.27 -6.11
N PHE A 380 16.53 14.44 -6.47
CA PHE A 380 15.09 14.57 -6.74
C PHE A 380 14.67 13.78 -7.98
N ALA A 381 15.47 13.79 -9.05
CA ALA A 381 15.15 13.09 -10.29
C ALA A 381 15.30 11.57 -10.20
N MET A 382 16.18 11.10 -9.29
CA MET A 382 16.53 9.69 -9.16
C MET A 382 15.76 8.96 -8.06
N HIS A 383 15.27 9.66 -7.03
CA HIS A 383 14.69 9.06 -5.84
C HIS A 383 13.30 9.61 -5.51
N GLU A 384 12.48 8.74 -4.93
CA GLU A 384 11.14 9.09 -4.46
C GLU A 384 11.20 10.16 -3.36
N THR A 385 10.49 11.29 -3.52
CA THR A 385 10.46 12.38 -2.54
C THR A 385 9.45 12.16 -1.42
N PHE A 386 8.37 11.44 -1.68
CA PHE A 386 7.30 11.12 -0.73
C PHE A 386 6.72 12.34 0.00
N GLY A 387 6.43 13.39 -0.75
CA GLY A 387 5.89 14.68 -0.28
C GLY A 387 5.16 15.40 -1.42
N PRO A 388 4.55 16.56 -1.20
CA PRO A 388 3.70 17.27 -2.18
C PRO A 388 4.54 18.02 -3.23
N VAL A 389 5.45 17.32 -3.90
CA VAL A 389 6.36 17.91 -4.87
C VAL A 389 6.33 17.11 -6.18
N ALA A 390 6.14 17.79 -7.30
CA ALA A 390 6.27 17.24 -8.64
C ALA A 390 7.17 18.11 -9.50
N ALA A 391 7.79 17.52 -10.52
CA ALA A 391 8.57 18.22 -11.53
C ALA A 391 7.91 18.08 -12.90
N VAL A 392 7.91 19.19 -13.68
CA VAL A 392 7.45 19.19 -15.06
C VAL A 392 8.63 19.42 -15.99
N GLU A 393 8.67 18.62 -17.07
CA GLU A 393 9.70 18.67 -18.09
C GLU A 393 9.05 18.68 -19.48
N ILE A 394 9.57 19.55 -20.36
CA ILE A 394 9.13 19.65 -21.75
C ILE A 394 9.86 18.62 -22.60
N VAL A 395 9.13 17.87 -23.39
CA VAL A 395 9.65 16.88 -24.33
C VAL A 395 9.27 17.22 -25.77
N ASP A 396 10.09 16.78 -26.72
CA ASP A 396 9.86 17.07 -28.15
C ASP A 396 8.92 16.05 -28.82
N SER A 397 8.72 14.89 -28.18
CA SER A 397 7.81 13.85 -28.68
C SER A 397 7.36 12.90 -27.59
N ALA A 398 6.24 12.20 -27.84
CA ALA A 398 5.74 11.13 -26.97
C ALA A 398 6.77 10.01 -26.76
N GLN A 399 7.55 9.68 -27.79
CA GLN A 399 8.62 8.67 -27.69
C GLN A 399 9.70 9.11 -26.70
N GLN A 400 10.14 10.36 -26.74
CA GLN A 400 11.09 10.91 -25.78
C GLN A 400 10.50 10.89 -24.35
N ALA A 401 9.19 11.17 -24.18
CA ALA A 401 8.54 11.06 -22.90
C ALA A 401 8.62 9.64 -22.32
N VAL A 402 8.34 8.61 -23.14
CA VAL A 402 8.44 7.21 -22.75
C VAL A 402 9.89 6.82 -22.39
N GLU A 403 10.86 7.23 -23.19
CA GLU A 403 12.28 6.99 -22.91
C GLU A 403 12.69 7.58 -21.56
N LYS A 404 12.31 8.83 -21.27
CA LYS A 404 12.55 9.49 -19.98
C LYS A 404 11.75 8.85 -18.84
N ALA A 405 10.52 8.46 -19.08
CA ALA A 405 9.69 7.74 -18.10
C ALA A 405 10.37 6.44 -17.63
N ASN A 406 10.99 5.71 -18.53
CA ASN A 406 11.67 4.44 -18.24
C ASN A 406 13.07 4.59 -17.60
N ARG A 407 13.68 5.80 -17.64
CA ARG A 407 14.99 6.12 -17.01
C ARG A 407 14.85 6.26 -15.49
N THR A 408 14.42 5.21 -14.83
CA THR A 408 14.34 5.13 -13.37
C THR A 408 14.50 3.68 -12.92
N SER A 409 14.96 3.49 -11.70
CA SER A 409 14.97 2.17 -11.06
C SER A 409 13.58 1.70 -10.64
N TYR A 410 12.59 2.60 -10.57
CA TYR A 410 11.21 2.31 -10.19
C TYR A 410 10.34 1.90 -11.38
N GLY A 411 9.18 1.32 -11.09
CA GLY A 411 8.20 0.92 -12.09
C GLY A 411 6.85 0.54 -11.45
N LEU A 412 6.27 1.44 -10.64
CA LEU A 412 4.99 1.14 -9.98
C LEU A 412 3.81 1.54 -10.88
N SER A 413 3.64 2.83 -11.12
CA SER A 413 2.48 3.35 -11.87
C SER A 413 2.93 4.39 -12.89
N ALA A 414 2.12 4.58 -13.94
CA ALA A 414 2.28 5.63 -14.95
C ALA A 414 0.92 6.08 -15.49
N GLY A 415 0.85 7.31 -16.00
CA GLY A 415 -0.34 7.85 -16.65
C GLY A 415 -0.01 8.51 -17.99
N ILE A 416 -0.96 8.49 -18.92
CA ILE A 416 -0.87 9.15 -20.23
C ILE A 416 -2.19 9.89 -20.47
N ILE A 417 -2.11 11.17 -20.83
CA ILE A 417 -3.28 11.99 -21.17
C ILE A 417 -3.22 12.35 -22.66
N THR A 418 -4.26 11.94 -23.43
CA THR A 418 -4.40 12.12 -24.87
C THR A 418 -5.85 11.99 -25.29
N THR A 419 -6.26 12.60 -26.37
CA THR A 419 -7.57 12.34 -27.02
C THR A 419 -7.52 11.11 -27.94
N ASP A 420 -6.34 10.73 -28.43
CA ASP A 420 -6.13 9.53 -29.24
C ASP A 420 -5.83 8.29 -28.35
N ARG A 421 -6.88 7.53 -28.08
CA ARG A 421 -6.80 6.34 -27.22
C ARG A 421 -5.90 5.23 -27.78
N ASP A 422 -5.86 5.09 -29.10
CA ASP A 422 -5.04 4.05 -29.74
C ASP A 422 -3.55 4.40 -29.63
N ARG A 423 -3.20 5.69 -29.81
CA ARG A 423 -1.86 6.22 -29.54
C ARG A 423 -1.49 6.03 -28.06
N GLY A 424 -2.39 6.39 -27.15
CA GLY A 424 -2.20 6.21 -25.71
C GLY A 424 -1.96 4.76 -25.32
N PHE A 425 -2.77 3.82 -25.84
CA PHE A 425 -2.58 2.40 -25.59
C PHE A 425 -1.25 1.86 -26.14
N SER A 426 -0.87 2.26 -27.36
CA SER A 426 0.40 1.87 -27.96
C SER A 426 1.60 2.33 -27.11
N LEU A 427 1.58 3.57 -26.62
CA LEU A 427 2.62 4.10 -25.73
C LEU A 427 2.64 3.38 -24.38
N ALA A 428 1.47 3.07 -23.82
CA ALA A 428 1.35 2.35 -22.55
C ALA A 428 2.05 0.99 -22.58
N GLN A 429 2.07 0.28 -23.72
CA GLN A 429 2.80 -0.99 -23.88
C GLN A 429 4.32 -0.84 -23.78
N SER A 430 4.85 0.38 -23.91
CA SER A 430 6.28 0.67 -23.89
C SER A 430 6.77 1.26 -22.58
N ILE A 431 5.88 1.44 -21.60
CA ILE A 431 6.24 1.97 -20.27
C ILE A 431 6.54 0.81 -19.31
N ASP A 432 7.71 0.86 -18.68
CA ASP A 432 8.16 -0.12 -17.68
C ASP A 432 7.52 0.12 -16.31
N ALA A 433 6.22 -0.08 -16.21
CA ALA A 433 5.48 0.02 -14.95
C ALA A 433 4.50 -1.15 -14.79
N GLY A 434 4.19 -1.50 -13.55
CA GLY A 434 3.21 -2.55 -13.26
C GLY A 434 1.77 -2.12 -13.48
N ILE A 435 1.52 -0.81 -13.44
CA ILE A 435 0.20 -0.17 -13.61
C ILE A 435 0.37 0.98 -14.61
N VAL A 436 -0.43 1.01 -15.67
CA VAL A 436 -0.42 2.11 -16.65
C VAL A 436 -1.84 2.51 -16.99
N HIS A 437 -2.13 3.80 -16.87
CA HIS A 437 -3.44 4.38 -17.16
C HIS A 437 -3.38 5.25 -18.42
N VAL A 438 -4.38 5.12 -19.28
CA VAL A 438 -4.61 6.03 -20.41
C VAL A 438 -5.84 6.86 -20.07
N ASN A 439 -5.69 8.18 -20.11
CA ASN A 439 -6.69 9.15 -19.68
C ASN A 439 -7.08 9.03 -18.20
N ASP A 440 -6.07 8.73 -17.37
CA ASP A 440 -6.15 8.89 -15.92
C ASP A 440 -4.75 9.23 -15.36
N GLN A 441 -4.73 9.66 -14.11
CA GLN A 441 -3.52 9.97 -13.37
C GLN A 441 -2.95 8.69 -12.70
N THR A 442 -1.80 8.80 -12.02
CA THR A 442 -1.04 7.64 -11.56
C THR A 442 -1.57 6.99 -10.26
N VAL A 443 -2.47 7.64 -9.51
CA VAL A 443 -2.98 7.18 -8.19
C VAL A 443 -4.32 6.44 -8.30
N ALA A 444 -4.68 5.90 -9.45
CA ALA A 444 -5.90 5.13 -9.63
C ALA A 444 -5.73 3.70 -9.07
N ASP A 445 -6.75 3.23 -8.35
CA ASP A 445 -6.75 1.91 -7.73
C ASP A 445 -8.18 1.36 -7.60
N GLU A 446 -8.32 0.05 -7.79
CA GLU A 446 -9.56 -0.68 -7.63
C GLU A 446 -9.30 -2.04 -6.93
N PRO A 447 -10.19 -2.51 -6.02
CA PRO A 447 -9.92 -3.70 -5.21
C PRO A 447 -9.63 -4.99 -5.98
N GLN A 448 -10.21 -5.14 -7.18
CA GLN A 448 -10.09 -6.34 -8.02
C GLN A 448 -8.90 -6.29 -8.99
N MET A 449 -8.24 -5.15 -9.14
CA MET A 449 -7.15 -4.99 -10.10
C MET A 449 -5.82 -5.60 -9.58
N PRO A 450 -4.95 -6.09 -10.48
CA PRO A 450 -3.67 -6.69 -10.11
C PRO A 450 -2.65 -5.61 -9.73
N PHE A 451 -2.78 -5.07 -8.53
CA PHE A 451 -1.93 -4.02 -8.00
C PHE A 451 -0.50 -4.51 -7.74
N GLY A 452 0.49 -3.79 -8.26
CA GLY A 452 1.91 -4.05 -7.99
C GLY A 452 2.87 -3.52 -9.03
N GLY A 453 4.13 -3.34 -8.62
CA GLY A 453 5.20 -2.78 -9.41
C GLY A 453 6.08 -3.80 -10.13
N VAL A 454 7.05 -3.26 -10.89
CA VAL A 454 8.20 -3.95 -11.48
C VAL A 454 9.48 -3.24 -11.07
N LYS A 455 10.65 -3.76 -11.42
CA LYS A 455 11.96 -3.19 -11.07
C LYS A 455 12.09 -3.02 -9.54
N SER A 456 12.62 -1.88 -9.07
CA SER A 456 12.77 -1.58 -7.64
C SER A 456 11.46 -1.20 -6.92
N SER A 457 10.33 -1.17 -7.64
CA SER A 457 9.00 -1.05 -7.02
C SER A 457 8.45 -2.38 -6.53
N GLY A 458 9.18 -3.47 -6.70
CA GLY A 458 8.86 -4.76 -6.10
C GLY A 458 8.37 -5.82 -7.07
N PHE A 459 7.78 -6.87 -6.53
CA PHE A 459 7.26 -8.02 -7.28
C PHE A 459 6.15 -8.71 -6.50
N GLY A 460 5.38 -9.57 -7.20
CA GLY A 460 4.11 -10.09 -6.71
C GLY A 460 2.97 -9.12 -7.03
N ARG A 461 1.75 -9.52 -6.70
CA ARG A 461 0.55 -8.69 -6.94
C ARG A 461 -0.47 -8.89 -5.83
N PHE A 462 -1.10 -7.79 -5.44
CA PHE A 462 -2.34 -7.82 -4.70
C PHE A 462 -3.53 -7.64 -5.66
N GLY A 463 -4.67 -8.26 -5.36
CA GLY A 463 -5.87 -8.18 -6.19
C GLY A 463 -5.88 -9.12 -7.40
N GLY A 464 -7.03 -9.19 -8.07
CA GLY A 464 -7.25 -10.05 -9.21
C GLY A 464 -7.02 -11.54 -8.95
N GLN A 465 -6.78 -12.30 -10.01
CA GLN A 465 -6.42 -13.72 -9.92
C GLN A 465 -5.00 -13.90 -9.36
N ALA A 466 -4.12 -12.93 -9.57
CA ALA A 466 -2.73 -13.02 -9.15
C ALA A 466 -2.57 -13.20 -7.62
N VAL A 467 -3.42 -12.56 -6.81
CA VAL A 467 -3.38 -12.70 -5.36
C VAL A 467 -3.67 -14.12 -4.87
N VAL A 468 -4.41 -14.91 -5.65
CA VAL A 468 -4.66 -16.33 -5.33
C VAL A 468 -3.37 -17.13 -5.44
N ASP A 469 -2.53 -16.84 -6.45
CA ASP A 469 -1.23 -17.47 -6.62
C ASP A 469 -0.24 -17.08 -5.52
N GLU A 470 -0.38 -15.85 -5.00
CA GLU A 470 0.48 -15.37 -3.92
C GLU A 470 0.20 -16.05 -2.58
N PHE A 471 -1.06 -16.31 -2.24
CA PHE A 471 -1.44 -16.82 -0.92
C PHE A 471 -1.95 -18.27 -0.91
N THR A 472 -1.67 -19.03 -1.98
CA THR A 472 -1.92 -20.47 -2.05
C THR A 472 -0.70 -21.23 -2.57
N GLU A 473 -0.67 -22.54 -2.28
CA GLU A 473 0.29 -23.48 -2.85
C GLU A 473 -0.42 -24.44 -3.81
N LEU A 474 0.14 -24.65 -5.00
CA LEU A 474 -0.37 -25.62 -5.96
C LEU A 474 0.24 -27.00 -5.66
N ARG A 475 -0.61 -28.00 -5.45
CA ARG A 475 -0.23 -29.38 -5.20
C ARG A 475 -0.69 -30.26 -6.35
N TRP A 476 0.20 -31.03 -6.96
CA TRP A 476 -0.16 -32.10 -7.84
C TRP A 476 -0.62 -33.32 -7.05
N VAL A 477 -1.84 -33.81 -7.33
CA VAL A 477 -2.44 -35.02 -6.75
C VAL A 477 -2.77 -35.97 -7.88
N THR A 478 -2.41 -37.25 -7.71
CA THR A 478 -2.71 -38.31 -8.66
C THR A 478 -3.45 -39.43 -7.94
N ILE A 479 -4.55 -39.88 -8.51
CA ILE A 479 -5.34 -41.02 -8.03
C ILE A 479 -5.32 -42.10 -9.12
N ARG A 480 -4.85 -43.28 -8.77
CA ARG A 480 -4.91 -44.46 -9.64
C ARG A 480 -6.01 -45.39 -9.14
N SER A 481 -6.81 -45.87 -10.04
CA SER A 481 -7.85 -46.90 -9.78
C SER A 481 -7.27 -48.32 -9.73
N GLU A 482 -6.14 -48.54 -10.42
CA GLU A 482 -5.51 -49.82 -10.52
C GLU A 482 -4.03 -49.77 -10.16
N SER A 483 -3.51 -50.88 -9.62
CA SER A 483 -2.09 -51.05 -9.41
C SER A 483 -1.34 -51.18 -10.74
N HIS A 484 -0.14 -50.67 -10.83
CA HIS A 484 0.76 -50.83 -11.97
C HIS A 484 2.07 -51.47 -11.50
N PRO A 485 2.74 -52.25 -12.33
CA PRO A 485 4.00 -52.88 -11.97
C PRO A 485 5.10 -51.82 -11.81
N PHE A 486 6.00 -52.07 -10.83
CA PHE A 486 7.26 -51.34 -10.69
C PHE A 486 8.39 -52.21 -11.25
N PRO A 487 9.44 -51.65 -11.84
CA PRO A 487 10.49 -52.37 -12.53
C PRO A 487 11.43 -53.17 -11.59
N PHE A 488 11.34 -52.98 -10.29
CA PHE A 488 12.13 -53.68 -9.26
C PHE A 488 11.32 -53.77 -7.94
#